data_81d98978940e77c5ec6ed3511152be64
#
_entry.id   81d98978940e77c5ec6ed3511152be64
#
_cell.length_a   1.000
_cell.length_b   1.000
_cell.length_c   1.000
_cell.angle_alpha   90.00
_cell.angle_beta   90.00
_cell.angle_gamma   90.00
#
_symmetry.space_group_name_H-M   'P 1'
#
loop_
_entity.id
_entity.type
_entity.pdbx_description
1 polymer ?
#
loop_
_entity_poly.entity_id
_entity_poly.type
_entity_poly.pdbx_seq_one_letter_code
_entity_poly.pdbx_strand_id
1 'polypeptide(L)'
;MLEKKLSIKKTVSRFIENWVDEIADPFTSWLFQSVLHWNVIILVADGTFNEYEISFEDICLKINTRVGSRTSIQNIIKVGIAKGYFVKTASRSDNRRKVLHLSENGKKSFSEFLIRDEKTYVYE
;
A
#
# COMPACT_ATOMS: atom_id res chain seq x y z
N MET A 1 6.28 32.41 9.58
CA MET A 1 5.90 31.50 8.48
C MET A 1 4.40 31.30 8.49
N LEU A 2 3.76 31.57 7.36
CA LEU A 2 2.33 31.39 7.24
C LEU A 2 2.00 29.92 6.99
N GLU A 3 1.18 29.34 7.83
CA GLU A 3 0.66 27.99 7.60
C GLU A 3 -0.36 28.02 6.47
N LYS A 4 -0.18 27.11 5.52
CA LYS A 4 -1.15 26.90 4.45
C LYS A 4 -2.29 26.05 4.98
N LYS A 5 -3.51 26.51 4.76
CA LYS A 5 -4.70 25.74 5.15
C LYS A 5 -5.14 24.85 4.00
N LEU A 6 -5.52 23.61 4.33
CA LEU A 6 -6.11 22.72 3.37
C LEU A 6 -7.45 23.25 2.90
N SER A 7 -7.61 23.38 1.60
CA SER A 7 -8.91 23.70 0.99
C SER A 7 -9.70 22.41 0.84
N ILE A 8 -10.67 22.20 1.72
CA ILE A 8 -11.52 21.03 1.69
C ILE A 8 -12.32 20.99 0.39
N LYS A 9 -12.92 22.11 0.02
CA LYS A 9 -13.77 22.23 -1.17
C LYS A 9 -13.00 21.86 -2.45
N LYS A 10 -11.81 22.43 -2.65
CA LYS A 10 -11.00 22.17 -3.84
C LYS A 10 -10.43 20.75 -3.84
N THR A 11 -10.05 20.23 -2.69
CA THR A 11 -9.54 18.88 -2.54
C THR A 11 -10.61 17.85 -2.91
N VAL A 12 -11.86 18.04 -2.41
CA VAL A 12 -12.97 17.15 -2.77
C VAL A 12 -13.20 17.14 -4.28
N SER A 13 -13.16 18.30 -4.93
CA SER A 13 -13.29 18.39 -6.40
C SER A 13 -12.18 17.64 -7.12
N ARG A 14 -10.93 17.71 -6.60
CA ARG A 14 -9.79 16.99 -7.16
C ARG A 14 -9.95 15.48 -7.06
N PHE A 15 -10.50 14.97 -5.95
CA PHE A 15 -10.79 13.54 -5.83
C PHE A 15 -11.71 13.07 -6.95
N ILE A 16 -12.75 13.83 -7.25
CA ILE A 16 -13.70 13.49 -8.32
C ILE A 16 -13.03 13.53 -9.69
N GLU A 17 -12.24 14.55 -9.98
CA GLU A 17 -11.54 14.71 -11.25
C GLU A 17 -10.56 13.57 -11.51
N ASN A 18 -9.87 13.10 -10.47
CA ASN A 18 -8.82 12.07 -10.59
C ASN A 18 -9.36 10.65 -10.51
N TRP A 19 -10.64 10.46 -10.17
CA TRP A 19 -11.23 9.17 -9.90
C TRP A 19 -11.07 8.17 -11.04
N VAL A 20 -11.34 8.59 -12.27
CA VAL A 20 -11.25 7.73 -13.45
C VAL A 20 -9.81 7.25 -13.66
N ASP A 21 -8.84 8.15 -13.54
CA ASP A 21 -7.42 7.82 -13.71
C ASP A 21 -6.93 6.86 -12.63
N GLU A 22 -7.37 7.06 -11.40
CA GLU A 22 -7.01 6.19 -10.28
C GLU A 22 -7.56 4.77 -10.45
N ILE A 23 -8.81 4.64 -10.90
CA ILE A 23 -9.44 3.33 -11.16
C ILE A 23 -8.78 2.63 -12.35
N ALA A 24 -8.32 3.39 -13.34
CA ALA A 24 -7.68 2.84 -14.53
C ALA A 24 -6.27 2.27 -14.25
N ASP A 25 -5.59 2.75 -13.20
CA ASP A 25 -4.28 2.24 -12.82
C ASP A 25 -4.41 0.89 -12.10
N PRO A 26 -3.81 -0.20 -12.63
CA PRO A 26 -3.97 -1.54 -12.04
C PRO A 26 -3.51 -1.64 -10.58
N PHE A 27 -2.41 -1.00 -10.23
CA PHE A 27 -1.91 -1.03 -8.86
C PHE A 27 -2.86 -0.30 -7.92
N THR A 28 -3.29 0.90 -8.28
CA THR A 28 -4.18 1.73 -7.46
C THR A 28 -5.54 1.06 -7.29
N SER A 29 -6.07 0.47 -8.36
CA SER A 29 -7.32 -0.29 -8.30
C SER A 29 -7.22 -1.45 -7.31
N TRP A 30 -6.11 -2.16 -7.31
CA TRP A 30 -5.84 -3.24 -6.36
C TRP A 30 -5.68 -2.72 -4.94
N LEU A 31 -4.95 -1.63 -4.75
CA LEU A 31 -4.72 -0.99 -3.46
C LEU A 31 -6.03 -0.59 -2.77
N PHE A 32 -6.99 -0.10 -3.53
CA PHE A 32 -8.28 0.37 -3.01
C PHE A 32 -9.39 -0.67 -3.09
N GLN A 33 -9.08 -1.91 -3.39
CA GLN A 33 -10.09 -2.97 -3.53
C GLN A 33 -10.84 -3.23 -2.21
N SER A 34 -10.18 -3.08 -1.07
CA SER A 34 -10.78 -3.14 0.26
C SER A 34 -9.89 -2.48 1.28
N VAL A 35 -10.43 -2.23 2.47
CA VAL A 35 -9.63 -1.74 3.61
C VAL A 35 -8.51 -2.72 3.93
N LEU A 36 -8.78 -4.02 3.80
CA LEU A 36 -7.76 -5.05 4.07
C LEU A 36 -6.61 -4.97 3.06
N HIS A 37 -6.91 -4.78 1.77
CA HIS A 37 -5.88 -4.58 0.74
C HIS A 37 -4.99 -3.39 1.10
N TRP A 38 -5.59 -2.26 1.43
CA TRP A 38 -4.87 -1.06 1.86
C TRP A 38 -3.95 -1.38 3.04
N ASN A 39 -4.47 -2.01 4.08
CA ASN A 39 -3.68 -2.33 5.27
C ASN A 39 -2.49 -3.24 4.97
N VAL A 40 -2.71 -4.31 4.22
CA VAL A 40 -1.63 -5.26 3.86
C VAL A 40 -0.55 -4.57 3.04
N ILE A 41 -0.96 -3.84 2.01
CA ILE A 41 -0.01 -3.20 1.09
C ILE A 41 0.79 -2.10 1.81
N ILE A 42 0.14 -1.30 2.65
CA ILE A 42 0.82 -0.27 3.44
C ILE A 42 1.85 -0.88 4.39
N LEU A 43 1.53 -1.99 5.04
CA LEU A 43 2.47 -2.64 5.96
C LEU A 43 3.69 -3.18 5.21
N VAL A 44 3.50 -3.79 4.04
CA VAL A 44 4.62 -4.26 3.21
C VAL A 44 5.46 -3.07 2.75
N ALA A 45 4.80 -1.99 2.32
CA ALA A 45 5.48 -0.77 1.89
C ALA A 45 6.29 -0.15 3.03
N ASP A 46 5.72 -0.11 4.23
CA ASP A 46 6.40 0.44 5.40
C ASP A 46 7.70 -0.32 5.70
N GLY A 47 7.66 -1.65 5.69
CA GLY A 47 8.85 -2.46 5.88
C GLY A 47 9.90 -2.21 4.79
N THR A 48 9.46 -2.09 3.54
CA THR A 48 10.35 -1.87 2.42
C THR A 48 11.05 -0.50 2.47
N PHE A 49 10.27 0.57 2.63
CA PHE A 49 10.80 1.94 2.58
C PHE A 49 11.52 2.34 3.87
N ASN A 50 11.15 1.77 5.00
CA ASN A 50 11.78 2.05 6.29
C ASN A 50 12.78 0.96 6.71
N GLU A 51 13.11 0.06 5.78
CA GLU A 51 14.20 -0.91 5.90
C GLU A 51 14.11 -1.83 7.13
N TYR A 52 12.92 -2.40 7.37
CA TYR A 52 12.78 -3.47 8.35
C TYR A 52 12.07 -4.65 7.74
N GLU A 53 12.34 -5.84 8.28
CA GLU A 53 11.73 -7.07 7.80
C GLU A 53 10.30 -7.20 8.31
N ILE A 54 9.39 -7.63 7.44
CA ILE A 54 8.03 -7.94 7.80
C ILE A 54 7.62 -9.28 7.20
N SER A 55 7.10 -10.19 8.04
CA SER A 55 6.62 -11.49 7.61
C SER A 55 5.10 -11.51 7.55
N PHE A 56 4.54 -12.59 6.99
CA PHE A 56 3.10 -12.85 7.03
C PHE A 56 2.57 -12.80 8.48
N GLU A 57 3.29 -13.43 9.41
CA GLU A 57 2.88 -13.44 10.81
C GLU A 57 2.87 -12.03 11.42
N ASP A 58 3.87 -11.21 11.09
CA ASP A 58 3.92 -9.83 11.55
C ASP A 58 2.70 -9.04 11.05
N ILE A 59 2.33 -9.22 9.80
CA ILE A 59 1.16 -8.57 9.20
C ILE A 59 -0.12 -9.01 9.95
N CYS A 60 -0.27 -10.32 10.18
CA CYS A 60 -1.43 -10.85 10.89
C CYS A 60 -1.55 -10.30 12.31
N LEU A 61 -0.42 -10.08 12.99
CA LEU A 61 -0.42 -9.52 14.34
C LEU A 61 -0.81 -8.03 14.36
N LYS A 62 -0.52 -7.30 13.29
CA LYS A 62 -0.81 -5.87 13.20
C LYS A 62 -2.24 -5.57 12.72
N ILE A 63 -2.85 -6.48 11.97
CA ILE A 63 -4.19 -6.26 11.43
C ILE A 63 -5.25 -6.82 12.38
N ASN A 64 -6.23 -5.98 12.73
CA ASN A 64 -7.37 -6.42 13.54
C ASN A 64 -8.16 -7.48 12.79
N THR A 65 -8.53 -8.56 13.48
CA THR A 65 -9.30 -9.68 12.90
C THR A 65 -10.65 -9.26 12.33
N ARG A 66 -11.20 -8.13 12.79
CA ARG A 66 -12.43 -7.55 12.23
C ARG A 66 -12.23 -7.00 10.82
N VAL A 67 -11.02 -6.64 10.45
CA VAL A 67 -10.68 -6.12 9.11
C VAL A 67 -10.51 -7.27 8.13
N GLY A 68 -9.90 -8.36 8.57
CA GLY A 68 -9.71 -9.52 7.73
C GLY A 68 -9.08 -10.71 8.45
N SER A 69 -9.32 -11.90 7.90
CA SER A 69 -8.81 -13.15 8.41
C SER A 69 -7.38 -13.41 7.90
N ARG A 70 -6.69 -14.34 8.55
CA ARG A 70 -5.36 -14.83 8.10
C ARG A 70 -5.42 -15.33 6.67
N THR A 71 -6.47 -16.07 6.30
CA THR A 71 -6.65 -16.59 4.94
C THR A 71 -6.78 -15.45 3.92
N SER A 72 -7.57 -14.43 4.23
CA SER A 72 -7.75 -13.26 3.36
C SER A 72 -6.44 -12.50 3.19
N ILE A 73 -5.68 -12.31 4.27
CA ILE A 73 -4.36 -11.66 4.23
C ILE A 73 -3.42 -12.46 3.33
N GLN A 74 -3.38 -13.79 3.51
CA GLN A 74 -2.54 -14.66 2.70
C GLN A 74 -2.89 -14.58 1.22
N ASN A 75 -4.18 -14.52 0.89
CA ASN A 75 -4.63 -14.40 -0.50
C ASN A 75 -4.18 -13.09 -1.13
N ILE A 76 -4.24 -11.98 -0.42
CA ILE A 76 -3.76 -10.68 -0.91
C ILE A 76 -2.25 -10.74 -1.19
N ILE A 77 -1.49 -11.36 -0.30
CA ILE A 77 -0.04 -11.53 -0.48
C ILE A 77 0.27 -12.37 -1.72
N LYS A 78 -0.43 -13.49 -1.89
CA LYS A 78 -0.26 -14.37 -3.06
C LYS A 78 -0.57 -13.64 -4.35
N VAL A 79 -1.65 -12.87 -4.38
CA VAL A 79 -2.03 -12.08 -5.55
C VAL A 79 -0.99 -10.98 -5.81
N GLY A 80 -0.49 -10.32 -4.77
CA GLY A 80 0.56 -9.32 -4.90
C GLY A 80 1.84 -9.88 -5.51
N ILE A 81 2.23 -11.09 -5.12
CA ILE A 81 3.38 -11.78 -5.70
C ILE A 81 3.10 -12.13 -7.17
N ALA A 82 1.92 -12.69 -7.45
CA ALA A 82 1.54 -13.08 -8.82
C ALA A 82 1.46 -11.87 -9.76
N LYS A 83 1.02 -10.72 -9.27
CA LYS A 83 0.97 -9.48 -10.06
C LYS A 83 2.34 -8.80 -10.20
N GLY A 84 3.35 -9.28 -9.49
CA GLY A 84 4.69 -8.71 -9.56
C GLY A 84 4.92 -7.48 -8.69
N TYR A 85 4.06 -7.22 -7.73
CA TYR A 85 4.20 -6.08 -6.80
C TYR A 85 4.93 -6.44 -5.51
N PHE A 86 4.85 -7.70 -5.09
CA PHE A 86 5.50 -8.21 -3.89
C PHE A 86 6.54 -9.26 -4.25
N VAL A 87 7.60 -9.34 -3.45
CA VAL A 87 8.56 -10.44 -3.48
C VAL A 87 8.71 -11.02 -2.09
N LYS A 88 8.96 -12.32 -2.02
CA LYS A 88 9.16 -13.06 -0.79
C LYS A 88 10.59 -13.56 -0.75
N THR A 89 11.33 -13.24 0.31
CA THR A 89 12.73 -13.65 0.48
C THR A 89 12.94 -14.25 1.87
N ALA A 90 14.08 -14.92 2.07
CA ALA A 90 14.46 -15.40 3.38
C ALA A 90 14.87 -14.22 4.27
N SER A 91 14.55 -14.30 5.57
CA SER A 91 15.03 -13.34 6.55
C SER A 91 16.57 -13.38 6.64
N ARG A 92 17.18 -12.24 6.92
CA ARG A 92 18.63 -12.13 7.12
C ARG A 92 19.09 -12.89 8.37
N SER A 93 18.22 -13.00 9.37
CA SER A 93 18.55 -13.61 10.66
C SER A 93 18.13 -15.08 10.76
N ASP A 94 17.18 -15.53 9.93
CA ASP A 94 16.66 -16.91 9.96
C ASP A 94 16.15 -17.31 8.58
N ASN A 95 16.86 -18.22 7.94
CA ASN A 95 16.51 -18.70 6.59
C ASN A 95 15.14 -19.38 6.52
N ARG A 96 14.61 -19.86 7.65
CA ARG A 96 13.29 -20.49 7.72
C ARG A 96 12.16 -19.46 7.70
N ARG A 97 12.44 -18.24 8.15
CA ARG A 97 11.47 -17.16 8.18
C ARG A 97 11.47 -16.45 6.83
N LYS A 98 10.28 -16.32 6.23
CA LYS A 98 10.11 -15.58 4.98
C LYS A 98 9.62 -14.17 5.26
N VAL A 99 10.16 -13.21 4.53
CA VAL A 99 9.79 -11.81 4.66
C VAL A 99 9.31 -11.27 3.32
N LEU A 100 8.51 -10.22 3.39
CA LEU A 100 7.85 -9.63 2.23
C LEU A 100 8.41 -8.24 1.97
N HIS A 101 8.57 -7.91 0.70
CA HIS A 101 9.00 -6.60 0.24
C HIS A 101 8.17 -6.20 -0.96
N LEU A 102 8.09 -4.91 -1.21
CA LEU A 102 7.69 -4.46 -2.54
C LEU A 102 8.80 -4.82 -3.53
N SER A 103 8.40 -5.33 -4.69
CA SER A 103 9.32 -5.50 -5.81
C SER A 103 9.75 -4.13 -6.34
N GLU A 104 10.70 -4.08 -7.29
CA GLU A 104 11.04 -2.81 -7.95
C GLU A 104 9.81 -2.19 -8.62
N ASN A 105 8.98 -3.02 -9.28
CA ASN A 105 7.73 -2.58 -9.88
C ASN A 105 6.74 -2.10 -8.80
N GLY A 106 6.64 -2.80 -7.69
CA GLY A 106 5.80 -2.41 -6.56
C GLY A 106 6.20 -1.07 -5.96
N LYS A 107 7.50 -0.84 -5.77
CA LYS A 107 8.03 0.44 -5.28
C LYS A 107 7.70 1.58 -6.23
N LYS A 108 7.90 1.36 -7.52
CA LYS A 108 7.61 2.35 -8.55
C LYS A 108 6.13 2.70 -8.55
N SER A 109 5.26 1.70 -8.58
CA SER A 109 3.80 1.89 -8.62
C SER A 109 3.29 2.60 -7.37
N PHE A 110 3.82 2.23 -6.20
CA PHE A 110 3.45 2.85 -4.94
C PHE A 110 3.90 4.32 -4.88
N SER A 111 5.14 4.59 -5.32
CA SER A 111 5.67 5.95 -5.37
C SER A 111 4.87 6.84 -6.33
N GLU A 112 4.49 6.34 -7.49
CA GLU A 112 3.66 7.06 -8.45
C GLU A 112 2.27 7.35 -7.86
N PHE A 113 1.70 6.40 -7.14
CA PHE A 113 0.44 6.61 -6.42
C PHE A 113 0.57 7.77 -5.43
N LEU A 114 1.60 7.78 -4.59
CA LEU A 114 1.80 8.84 -3.60
C LEU A 114 1.97 10.22 -4.24
N ILE A 115 2.69 10.29 -5.35
CA ILE A 115 2.89 11.54 -6.07
C ILE A 115 1.55 12.07 -6.62
N ARG A 116 0.71 11.18 -7.16
CA ARG A 116 -0.63 11.57 -7.63
C ARG A 116 -1.52 12.00 -6.46
N ASP A 117 -1.46 11.26 -5.37
CA ASP A 117 -2.26 11.54 -4.17
C ASP A 117 -1.90 12.91 -3.58
N GLU A 118 -0.62 13.25 -3.52
CA GLU A 118 -0.15 14.56 -3.04
C GLU A 118 -0.80 15.71 -3.82
N LYS A 119 -0.90 15.58 -5.14
CA LYS A 119 -1.48 16.61 -6.01
C LYS A 119 -2.98 16.77 -5.82
N THR A 120 -3.64 15.82 -5.17
CA THR A 120 -5.07 15.87 -4.90
C THR A 120 -5.40 16.91 -3.81
N TYR A 121 -4.48 17.09 -2.87
CA TYR A 121 -4.67 18.01 -1.74
C TYR A 121 -4.31 19.42 -2.15
N VAL A 122 -5.25 20.36 -1.99
CA VAL A 122 -5.10 21.76 -2.37
C VAL A 122 -4.99 22.63 -1.12
N TYR A 123 -3.93 23.41 -1.04
CA TYR A 123 -3.67 24.30 0.10
C TYR A 123 -3.78 25.74 -0.35
N GLU A 124 -4.32 26.58 0.53
CA GLU A 124 -4.48 28.02 0.30
C GLU A 124 -3.84 28.83 1.43
#